data_faf4dde32ebec52eca4e8c989f499fef
#
_entry.id   faf4dde32ebec52eca4e8c989f499fef
#
_cell.length_a   1.000
_cell.length_b   1.000
_cell.length_c   1.000
_cell.angle_alpha   90.00
_cell.angle_beta   90.00
_cell.angle_gamma   90.00
#
_symmetry.space_group_name_H-M   'P 1'
#
loop_
_entity.id
_entity.type
_entity.pdbx_description
1 polymer ?
#
loop_
_entity_poly.entity_id
_entity_poly.type
_entity_poly.pdbx_seq_one_letter_code
_entity_poly.pdbx_strand_id
1 'polypeptide(L)'
;QLFDGKTQLTRALHPLVEAAERTLGLEQDEEKRQRTIVRVDSGGGSVDDVNWVLKRGYQFHGKDYSGKRAQHLAESVVTWFEDPRCPERQVGWVTERTDMYDRPVKRLAVRCRKKNGHWGVGVLLSTLSPHDVLELTGQAPAKASDPVEVLLAYVYFYDQRGGGVETEIKEDKQGLGSSKRNKKRFVAQYMLTLLEALAHNLLVWARSWLARLCPKVARFGML
;
A
#
# COMPACT_ATOMS: atom_id res chain seq x y z
N GLN A 1 -1.25 15.77 9.40
CA GLN A 1 -2.68 16.03 9.70
C GLN A 1 -3.23 14.93 10.61
N LEU A 2 -4.14 15.29 11.51
CA LEU A 2 -4.86 14.35 12.37
C LEU A 2 -6.35 14.39 11.99
N PHE A 3 -6.94 13.21 11.82
CA PHE A 3 -8.36 13.05 11.49
C PHE A 3 -9.09 12.34 12.63
N ASP A 4 -10.41 12.48 12.68
CA ASP A 4 -11.25 11.70 13.57
C ASP A 4 -11.02 10.20 13.31
N GLY A 5 -10.96 9.39 14.35
CA GLY A 5 -10.72 7.94 14.25
C GLY A 5 -11.76 7.14 13.46
N LYS A 6 -12.88 7.78 13.08
CA LYS A 6 -13.89 7.22 12.17
C LYS A 6 -13.75 7.71 10.72
N THR A 7 -12.78 8.58 10.44
CA THR A 7 -12.56 9.11 9.10
C THR A 7 -12.08 7.99 8.18
N GLN A 8 -12.84 7.75 7.11
CA GLN A 8 -12.46 6.82 6.06
C GLN A 8 -11.32 7.40 5.21
N LEU A 9 -10.48 6.53 4.64
CA LEU A 9 -9.33 6.94 3.83
C LEU A 9 -9.76 7.79 2.63
N THR A 10 -10.90 7.53 2.01
CA THR A 10 -11.47 8.34 0.91
C THR A 10 -11.58 9.83 1.25
N ARG A 11 -11.82 10.18 2.53
CA ARG A 11 -11.86 11.58 2.98
C ARG A 11 -10.49 12.15 3.32
N ALA A 12 -9.54 11.28 3.66
CA ALA A 12 -8.21 11.67 4.11
C ALA A 12 -7.17 11.61 2.98
N LEU A 13 -7.41 10.85 1.92
CA LEU A 13 -6.42 10.56 0.87
C LEU A 13 -5.93 11.84 0.19
N HIS A 14 -6.84 12.67 -0.30
CA HIS A 14 -6.48 13.89 -1.02
C HIS A 14 -5.62 14.83 -0.15
N PRO A 15 -6.07 15.25 1.06
CA PRO A 15 -5.25 16.11 1.91
C PRO A 15 -3.92 15.48 2.33
N LEU A 16 -3.84 14.13 2.45
CA LEU A 16 -2.58 13.46 2.79
C LEU A 16 -1.59 13.48 1.62
N VAL A 17 -2.07 13.19 0.41
CA VAL A 17 -1.23 13.26 -0.80
C VAL A 17 -0.75 14.69 -1.04
N GLU A 18 -1.63 15.70 -0.93
CA GLU A 18 -1.25 17.12 -1.06
C GLU A 18 -0.23 17.56 0.01
N ALA A 19 -0.37 17.08 1.23
CA ALA A 19 0.63 17.33 2.26
C ALA A 19 1.98 16.68 1.94
N ALA A 20 1.96 15.46 1.42
CA ALA A 20 3.17 14.76 0.97
C ALA A 20 3.81 15.47 -0.22
N GLU A 21 3.02 15.97 -1.19
CA GLU A 21 3.52 16.76 -2.32
C GLU A 21 4.33 17.96 -1.86
N ARG A 22 3.79 18.76 -0.94
CA ARG A 22 4.48 19.92 -0.37
C ARG A 22 5.77 19.52 0.34
N THR A 23 5.71 18.47 1.16
CA THR A 23 6.85 18.02 1.96
C THR A 23 7.99 17.46 1.09
N LEU A 24 7.65 16.78 0.00
CA LEU A 24 8.60 16.10 -0.88
C LEU A 24 8.97 16.94 -2.12
N GLY A 25 8.43 18.15 -2.25
CA GLY A 25 8.68 19.04 -3.39
C GLY A 25 8.16 18.48 -4.72
N LEU A 26 7.01 17.79 -4.69
CA LEU A 26 6.40 17.17 -5.87
C LEU A 26 5.42 18.09 -6.60
N GLU A 27 5.01 19.22 -6.00
CA GLU A 27 3.97 20.10 -6.54
C GLU A 27 4.34 20.65 -7.92
N GLN A 28 5.61 21.02 -8.12
CA GLN A 28 6.15 21.63 -9.33
C GLN A 28 6.92 20.63 -10.21
N ASP A 29 6.99 19.37 -9.84
CA ASP A 29 7.84 18.37 -10.49
C ASP A 29 7.00 17.19 -11.01
N GLU A 30 6.51 17.32 -12.24
CA GLU A 30 5.69 16.31 -12.89
C GLU A 30 6.49 15.00 -13.14
N GLU A 31 7.76 15.08 -13.48
CA GLU A 31 8.61 13.91 -13.70
C GLU A 31 8.74 13.07 -12.41
N LYS A 32 8.97 13.73 -11.28
CA LYS A 32 8.98 13.02 -10.00
C LYS A 32 7.62 12.40 -9.65
N ARG A 33 6.49 13.09 -9.94
CA ARG A 33 5.16 12.51 -9.72
C ARG A 33 4.95 11.26 -10.55
N GLN A 34 5.35 11.26 -11.83
CA GLN A 34 5.24 10.10 -12.71
C GLN A 34 6.06 8.89 -12.23
N ARG A 35 7.12 9.12 -11.46
CA ARG A 35 7.96 8.10 -10.83
C ARG A 35 7.54 7.76 -9.40
N THR A 36 6.56 8.46 -8.85
CA THR A 36 6.05 8.25 -7.49
C THR A 36 4.82 7.35 -7.53
N ILE A 37 4.77 6.37 -6.65
CA ILE A 37 3.70 5.38 -6.57
C ILE A 37 2.85 5.66 -5.33
N VAL A 38 1.56 5.91 -5.53
CA VAL A 38 0.58 5.96 -4.44
C VAL A 38 0.09 4.54 -4.17
N ARG A 39 0.39 4.03 -2.98
CA ARG A 39 0.01 2.67 -2.55
C ARG A 39 -1.03 2.75 -1.44
N VAL A 40 -2.17 2.12 -1.65
CA VAL A 40 -3.28 2.14 -0.70
C VAL A 40 -3.87 0.74 -0.49
N ASP A 41 -4.56 0.57 0.62
CA ASP A 41 -5.46 -0.56 0.81
C ASP A 41 -6.81 -0.32 0.13
N SER A 42 -7.80 -1.18 0.41
CA SER A 42 -9.14 -1.02 -0.17
C SER A 42 -9.81 0.30 0.20
N GLY A 43 -9.42 0.94 1.29
CA GLY A 43 -10.01 2.21 1.73
C GLY A 43 -9.78 3.39 0.77
N GLY A 44 -8.69 3.36 -0.04
CA GLY A 44 -8.37 4.40 -1.02
C GLY A 44 -8.49 3.94 -2.48
N GLY A 45 -9.16 2.82 -2.73
CA GLY A 45 -9.30 2.22 -4.06
C GLY A 45 -10.64 2.51 -4.74
N SER A 46 -11.37 3.57 -4.37
CA SER A 46 -12.55 4.01 -5.12
C SER A 46 -12.14 4.51 -6.50
N VAL A 47 -13.05 4.45 -7.49
CA VAL A 47 -12.78 4.92 -8.84
C VAL A 47 -12.39 6.41 -8.83
N ASP A 48 -13.09 7.21 -8.06
CA ASP A 48 -12.85 8.65 -7.95
C ASP A 48 -11.47 8.95 -7.32
N ASP A 49 -11.10 8.24 -6.26
CA ASP A 49 -9.78 8.38 -5.64
C ASP A 49 -8.65 7.96 -6.58
N VAL A 50 -8.83 6.83 -7.26
CA VAL A 50 -7.86 6.35 -8.26
C VAL A 50 -7.70 7.38 -9.38
N ASN A 51 -8.80 7.85 -9.98
CA ASN A 51 -8.75 8.84 -11.05
C ASN A 51 -8.15 10.17 -10.58
N TRP A 52 -8.45 10.60 -9.36
CA TRP A 52 -7.83 11.80 -8.79
C TRP A 52 -6.30 11.66 -8.69
N VAL A 53 -5.80 10.51 -8.24
CA VAL A 53 -4.36 10.20 -8.19
C VAL A 53 -3.75 10.19 -9.59
N LEU A 54 -4.44 9.54 -10.55
CA LEU A 54 -3.98 9.42 -11.93
C LEU A 54 -3.90 10.77 -12.65
N LYS A 55 -4.89 11.67 -12.44
CA LYS A 55 -4.91 13.04 -13.01
C LYS A 55 -3.74 13.89 -12.49
N ARG A 56 -3.26 13.64 -11.28
CA ARG A 56 -2.10 14.32 -10.71
C ARG A 56 -0.75 13.78 -11.22
N GLY A 57 -0.76 12.79 -12.09
CA GLY A 57 0.45 12.23 -12.72
C GLY A 57 1.10 11.08 -11.95
N TYR A 58 0.55 10.64 -10.82
CA TYR A 58 1.11 9.54 -10.03
C TYR A 58 0.89 8.17 -10.65
N GLN A 59 1.75 7.23 -10.31
CA GLN A 59 1.45 5.80 -10.46
C GLN A 59 0.57 5.35 -9.30
N PHE A 60 -0.26 4.35 -9.56
CA PHE A 60 -1.17 3.79 -8.56
C PHE A 60 -0.96 2.29 -8.42
N HIS A 61 -0.95 1.81 -7.17
CA HIS A 61 -0.98 0.39 -6.87
C HIS A 61 -1.77 0.16 -5.58
N GLY A 62 -2.90 -0.52 -5.66
CA GLY A 62 -3.76 -0.70 -4.50
C GLY A 62 -4.91 -1.68 -4.72
N LYS A 63 -5.72 -1.86 -3.70
CA LYS A 63 -6.87 -2.75 -3.75
C LYS A 63 -8.13 -1.97 -4.09
N ASP A 64 -8.97 -2.53 -4.97
CA ASP A 64 -10.29 -1.99 -5.28
C ASP A 64 -11.15 -1.89 -4.00
N TYR A 65 -11.83 -0.76 -3.84
CA TYR A 65 -12.72 -0.49 -2.71
C TYR A 65 -13.94 -1.42 -2.68
N SER A 66 -14.51 -1.75 -3.84
CA SER A 66 -15.79 -2.44 -3.96
C SER A 66 -15.65 -3.97 -3.93
N GLY A 67 -16.03 -4.58 -2.81
CA GLY A 67 -16.06 -6.04 -2.69
C GLY A 67 -17.07 -6.70 -3.66
N LYS A 68 -18.19 -6.05 -3.97
CA LYS A 68 -19.16 -6.56 -4.97
C LYS A 68 -18.57 -6.53 -6.38
N ARG A 69 -17.92 -5.42 -6.75
CA ARG A 69 -17.23 -5.30 -8.04
C ARG A 69 -16.09 -6.32 -8.14
N ALA A 70 -15.32 -6.52 -7.07
CA ALA A 70 -14.26 -7.52 -7.06
C ALA A 70 -14.78 -8.95 -7.29
N GLN A 71 -15.92 -9.30 -6.73
CA GLN A 71 -16.57 -10.60 -7.00
C GLN A 71 -16.95 -10.75 -8.46
N HIS A 72 -17.62 -9.76 -9.03
CA HIS A 72 -18.01 -9.76 -10.44
C HIS A 72 -16.79 -9.85 -11.37
N LEU A 73 -15.78 -9.04 -11.14
CA LEU A 73 -14.55 -9.05 -11.94
C LEU A 73 -13.79 -10.39 -11.87
N ALA A 74 -13.85 -11.07 -10.73
CA ALA A 74 -13.24 -12.38 -10.58
C ALA A 74 -13.89 -13.47 -11.44
N GLU A 75 -15.15 -13.28 -11.85
CA GLU A 75 -15.84 -14.19 -12.78
C GLU A 75 -15.23 -14.13 -14.19
N SER A 76 -14.58 -13.03 -14.55
CA SER A 76 -13.87 -12.88 -15.83
C SER A 76 -12.47 -13.53 -15.85
N VAL A 77 -12.00 -14.05 -14.73
CA VAL A 77 -10.69 -14.71 -14.66
C VAL A 77 -10.77 -16.08 -15.28
N VAL A 78 -10.03 -16.29 -16.38
CA VAL A 78 -10.01 -17.55 -17.12
C VAL A 78 -9.15 -18.60 -16.40
N THR A 79 -8.01 -18.19 -15.86
CA THR A 79 -7.07 -19.11 -15.22
C THR A 79 -6.63 -18.56 -13.86
N TRP A 80 -6.70 -19.41 -12.85
CA TRP A 80 -6.23 -19.14 -11.51
C TRP A 80 -4.92 -19.86 -11.25
N PHE A 81 -3.93 -19.13 -10.78
CA PHE A 81 -2.59 -19.63 -10.44
C PHE A 81 -2.42 -19.65 -8.93
N GLU A 82 -1.81 -20.71 -8.41
CA GLU A 82 -1.44 -20.80 -7.00
C GLU A 82 -0.33 -19.79 -6.67
N ASP A 83 -0.42 -19.15 -5.51
CA ASP A 83 0.67 -18.33 -5.00
C ASP A 83 1.63 -19.23 -4.19
N PRO A 84 2.86 -19.43 -4.63
CA PRO A 84 3.80 -20.31 -3.94
C PRO A 84 4.20 -19.82 -2.54
N ARG A 85 3.94 -18.53 -2.24
CA ARG A 85 4.21 -17.92 -0.93
C ARG A 85 3.02 -18.00 0.04
N CYS A 86 1.83 -18.32 -0.47
CA CYS A 86 0.62 -18.41 0.32
C CYS A 86 -0.27 -19.54 -0.21
N PRO A 87 -0.16 -20.76 0.32
CA PRO A 87 -0.82 -21.96 -0.21
C PRO A 87 -2.35 -21.87 -0.34
N GLU A 88 -2.98 -20.97 0.45
CA GLU A 88 -4.44 -20.77 0.39
C GLU A 88 -4.84 -19.59 -0.51
N ARG A 89 -3.90 -19.06 -1.31
CA ARG A 89 -4.12 -17.92 -2.19
C ARG A 89 -3.98 -18.31 -3.64
N GLN A 90 -4.92 -17.85 -4.45
CA GLN A 90 -4.86 -17.95 -5.90
C GLN A 90 -5.00 -16.56 -6.52
N VAL A 91 -4.38 -16.38 -7.67
CA VAL A 91 -4.30 -15.11 -8.38
C VAL A 91 -4.63 -15.31 -9.86
N GLY A 92 -5.22 -14.29 -10.50
CA GLY A 92 -5.57 -14.39 -11.91
C GLY A 92 -5.76 -13.02 -12.55
N TRP A 93 -5.51 -12.92 -13.86
CA TRP A 93 -5.76 -11.71 -14.61
C TRP A 93 -7.25 -11.49 -14.83
N VAL A 94 -7.75 -10.29 -14.52
CA VAL A 94 -9.11 -9.87 -14.89
C VAL A 94 -9.09 -9.56 -16.39
N THR A 95 -9.93 -10.27 -17.16
CA THR A 95 -10.01 -10.12 -18.62
C THR A 95 -11.06 -9.12 -19.08
N GLU A 96 -12.05 -8.82 -18.23
CA GLU A 96 -13.05 -7.80 -18.50
C GLU A 96 -12.38 -6.44 -18.75
N ARG A 97 -12.79 -5.74 -19.81
CA ARG A 97 -12.31 -4.40 -20.13
C ARG A 97 -13.06 -3.35 -19.34
N THR A 98 -12.43 -2.19 -19.13
CA THR A 98 -13.05 -1.05 -18.49
C THR A 98 -12.47 0.25 -19.03
N ASP A 99 -13.28 1.28 -19.09
CA ASP A 99 -12.95 2.66 -19.45
C ASP A 99 -13.15 3.64 -18.27
N MET A 100 -13.45 3.10 -17.07
CA MET A 100 -13.74 3.94 -15.90
C MET A 100 -12.51 4.67 -15.32
N TYR A 101 -11.30 4.37 -15.78
CA TYR A 101 -10.07 4.98 -15.31
C TYR A 101 -9.46 5.91 -16.36
N ASP A 102 -8.95 7.06 -15.94
CA ASP A 102 -8.35 8.09 -16.81
C ASP A 102 -7.05 7.64 -17.52
N ARG A 103 -6.44 6.57 -17.06
CA ARG A 103 -5.28 5.92 -17.69
C ARG A 103 -5.45 4.39 -17.64
N PRO A 104 -4.73 3.65 -18.50
CA PRO A 104 -4.78 2.18 -18.45
C PRO A 104 -4.40 1.63 -17.08
N VAL A 105 -5.31 0.86 -16.48
CA VAL A 105 -5.12 0.19 -15.20
C VAL A 105 -5.17 -1.32 -15.39
N LYS A 106 -4.12 -2.01 -14.99
CA LYS A 106 -4.10 -3.47 -14.91
C LYS A 106 -4.92 -3.91 -13.71
N ARG A 107 -5.73 -4.94 -13.89
CA ARG A 107 -6.56 -5.50 -12.83
C ARG A 107 -6.26 -6.98 -12.68
N LEU A 108 -6.01 -7.38 -11.47
CA LEU A 108 -5.75 -8.77 -11.12
C LEU A 108 -6.60 -9.17 -9.91
N ALA A 109 -7.25 -10.30 -10.00
CA ALA A 109 -8.05 -10.85 -8.91
C ALA A 109 -7.18 -11.72 -8.01
N VAL A 110 -7.39 -11.58 -6.71
CA VAL A 110 -6.76 -12.39 -5.68
C VAL A 110 -7.88 -13.03 -4.87
N ARG A 111 -7.84 -14.35 -4.71
CA ARG A 111 -8.75 -15.04 -3.83
C ARG A 111 -8.00 -15.84 -2.77
N CYS A 112 -8.48 -15.76 -1.53
CA CYS A 112 -7.92 -16.49 -0.40
C CYS A 112 -8.98 -17.39 0.22
N ARG A 113 -8.61 -18.61 0.57
CA ARG A 113 -9.48 -19.56 1.24
C ARG A 113 -9.67 -19.14 2.70
N LYS A 114 -10.90 -18.93 3.12
CA LYS A 114 -11.25 -18.60 4.49
C LYS A 114 -11.38 -19.88 5.32
N LYS A 115 -11.27 -19.75 6.65
CA LYS A 115 -11.44 -20.86 7.58
C LYS A 115 -12.73 -21.65 7.43
N ASN A 116 -13.80 -21.01 6.95
CA ASN A 116 -15.09 -21.63 6.65
C ASN A 116 -15.17 -22.29 5.25
N GLY A 117 -14.06 -22.42 4.54
CA GLY A 117 -13.98 -23.01 3.22
C GLY A 117 -14.39 -22.11 2.05
N HIS A 118 -15.01 -20.96 2.29
CA HIS A 118 -15.37 -20.00 1.23
C HIS A 118 -14.19 -19.19 0.75
N TRP A 119 -14.24 -18.75 -0.51
CA TRP A 119 -13.27 -17.84 -1.07
C TRP A 119 -13.57 -16.38 -0.71
N GLY A 120 -12.58 -15.69 -0.15
CA GLY A 120 -12.59 -14.24 -0.07
C GLY A 120 -11.90 -13.67 -1.29
N VAL A 121 -12.57 -12.77 -2.01
CA VAL A 121 -12.07 -12.20 -3.27
C VAL A 121 -11.73 -10.73 -3.09
N GLY A 122 -10.66 -10.28 -3.73
CA GLY A 122 -10.29 -8.89 -3.90
C GLY A 122 -9.70 -8.68 -5.28
N VAL A 123 -9.70 -7.43 -5.76
CA VAL A 123 -9.04 -7.04 -7.01
C VAL A 123 -7.97 -6.03 -6.70
N LEU A 124 -6.78 -6.21 -7.24
CA LEU A 124 -5.71 -5.22 -7.21
C LEU A 124 -5.74 -4.43 -8.52
N LEU A 125 -5.46 -3.15 -8.38
CA LEU A 125 -5.37 -2.16 -9.44
C LEU A 125 -3.93 -1.68 -9.54
N SER A 126 -3.36 -1.61 -10.73
CA SER A 126 -1.99 -1.12 -10.91
C SER A 126 -1.81 -0.42 -12.26
N THR A 127 -1.11 0.70 -12.23
CA THR A 127 -0.63 1.39 -13.45
C THR A 127 0.81 1.03 -13.79
N LEU A 128 1.51 0.34 -12.91
CA LEU A 128 2.91 -0.06 -13.11
C LEU A 128 3.06 -0.97 -14.32
N SER A 129 4.17 -0.85 -15.03
CA SER A 129 4.53 -1.78 -16.08
C SER A 129 4.97 -3.14 -15.49
N PRO A 130 4.97 -4.23 -16.26
CA PRO A 130 5.55 -5.50 -15.83
C PRO A 130 7.02 -5.38 -15.40
N HIS A 131 7.79 -4.56 -16.11
CA HIS A 131 9.19 -4.31 -15.80
C HIS A 131 9.35 -3.63 -14.44
N ASP A 132 8.58 -2.55 -14.20
CA ASP A 132 8.68 -1.76 -12.96
C ASP A 132 8.33 -2.61 -11.74
N VAL A 133 7.27 -3.43 -11.81
CA VAL A 133 6.86 -4.25 -10.67
C VAL A 133 7.86 -5.36 -10.36
N LEU A 134 8.50 -5.93 -11.38
CA LEU A 134 9.57 -6.92 -11.18
C LEU A 134 10.80 -6.28 -10.54
N GLU A 135 11.23 -5.12 -11.02
CA GLU A 135 12.35 -4.36 -10.44
C GLU A 135 12.06 -3.99 -8.97
N LEU A 136 10.88 -3.42 -8.67
CA LEU A 136 10.45 -3.06 -7.33
C LEU A 136 10.39 -4.24 -6.36
N THR A 137 10.21 -5.45 -6.88
CA THR A 137 10.19 -6.69 -6.08
C THR A 137 11.52 -7.44 -6.08
N GLY A 138 12.57 -6.86 -6.68
CA GLY A 138 13.91 -7.44 -6.74
C GLY A 138 13.99 -8.68 -7.65
N GLN A 139 13.08 -8.80 -8.62
CA GLN A 139 13.06 -9.90 -9.58
C GLN A 139 13.75 -9.51 -10.89
N ALA A 140 14.24 -10.52 -11.61
CA ALA A 140 14.93 -10.28 -12.88
C ALA A 140 13.98 -9.73 -13.95
N PRO A 141 14.32 -8.63 -14.65
CA PRO A 141 13.49 -8.05 -15.72
C PRO A 141 13.16 -9.03 -16.87
N ALA A 142 14.01 -10.01 -17.11
CA ALA A 142 13.78 -11.07 -18.10
C ALA A 142 12.47 -11.85 -17.86
N LYS A 143 11.94 -11.86 -16.64
CA LYS A 143 10.66 -12.49 -16.30
C LYS A 143 9.44 -11.70 -16.80
N ALA A 144 9.62 -10.50 -17.36
CA ALA A 144 8.52 -9.66 -17.86
C ALA A 144 7.71 -10.29 -19.00
N SER A 145 8.28 -11.29 -19.69
CA SER A 145 7.59 -12.09 -20.72
C SER A 145 6.72 -13.21 -20.15
N ASP A 146 6.89 -13.57 -18.87
CA ASP A 146 6.08 -14.58 -18.20
C ASP A 146 4.89 -13.90 -17.45
N PRO A 147 3.65 -14.07 -17.94
CA PRO A 147 2.48 -13.42 -17.35
C PRO A 147 2.19 -13.91 -15.93
N VAL A 148 2.63 -15.09 -15.52
CA VAL A 148 2.43 -15.63 -14.17
C VAL A 148 3.42 -15.00 -13.20
N GLU A 149 4.68 -14.90 -13.56
CA GLU A 149 5.70 -14.23 -12.75
C GLU A 149 5.35 -12.75 -12.52
N VAL A 150 4.90 -12.06 -13.58
CA VAL A 150 4.43 -10.68 -13.50
C VAL A 150 3.21 -10.56 -12.58
N LEU A 151 2.23 -11.46 -12.69
CA LEU A 151 1.04 -11.49 -11.85
C LEU A 151 1.41 -11.64 -10.36
N LEU A 152 2.30 -12.59 -10.06
CA LEU A 152 2.80 -12.82 -8.71
C LEU A 152 3.61 -11.62 -8.17
N ALA A 153 4.37 -10.96 -9.04
CA ALA A 153 5.11 -9.75 -8.65
C ALA A 153 4.18 -8.61 -8.21
N TYR A 154 3.06 -8.37 -8.89
CA TYR A 154 2.06 -7.38 -8.46
C TYR A 154 1.48 -7.71 -7.09
N VAL A 155 1.14 -8.97 -6.84
CA VAL A 155 0.61 -9.41 -5.54
C VAL A 155 1.66 -9.24 -4.45
N TYR A 156 2.89 -9.64 -4.72
CA TYR A 156 4.00 -9.50 -3.79
C TYR A 156 4.29 -8.04 -3.46
N PHE A 157 4.31 -7.16 -4.46
CA PHE A 157 4.48 -5.73 -4.24
C PHE A 157 3.36 -5.16 -3.38
N TYR A 158 2.12 -5.63 -3.56
CA TYR A 158 1.02 -5.25 -2.70
C TYR A 158 1.22 -5.72 -1.24
N ASP A 159 1.66 -6.95 -1.03
CA ASP A 159 1.89 -7.51 0.30
C ASP A 159 2.98 -6.75 1.08
N GLN A 160 4.04 -6.32 0.41
CA GLN A 160 5.11 -5.51 1.01
C GLN A 160 4.62 -4.17 1.58
N ARG A 161 3.42 -3.73 1.23
CA ARG A 161 2.84 -2.48 1.73
C ARG A 161 2.64 -2.48 3.25
N GLY A 162 2.15 -3.59 3.80
CA GLY A 162 1.66 -3.64 5.18
C GLY A 162 2.73 -3.89 6.24
N GLY A 163 3.77 -4.64 5.90
CA GLY A 163 4.69 -5.19 6.89
C GLY A 163 5.47 -4.14 7.69
N GLY A 164 5.94 -3.07 7.06
CA GLY A 164 6.68 -1.99 7.73
C GLY A 164 5.77 -1.12 8.59
N VAL A 165 4.76 -0.52 7.98
CA VAL A 165 3.86 0.45 8.64
C VAL A 165 3.08 -0.17 9.81
N GLU A 166 2.56 -1.39 9.63
CA GLU A 166 1.83 -2.09 10.71
C GLU A 166 2.75 -2.41 11.89
N THR A 167 3.99 -2.81 11.62
CA THR A 167 5.00 -3.06 12.65
C THR A 167 5.37 -1.78 13.36
N GLU A 168 5.62 -0.68 12.64
CA GLU A 168 5.92 0.63 13.20
C GLU A 168 4.79 1.13 14.09
N ILE A 169 3.53 1.08 13.63
CA ILE A 169 2.37 1.45 14.45
C ILE A 169 2.27 0.57 15.70
N LYS A 170 2.57 -0.71 15.61
CA LYS A 170 2.58 -1.62 16.75
C LYS A 170 3.69 -1.25 17.74
N GLU A 171 4.89 -0.98 17.25
CA GLU A 171 6.03 -0.54 18.05
C GLU A 171 5.73 0.78 18.77
N ASP A 172 5.14 1.77 18.09
CA ASP A 172 4.73 3.04 18.69
C ASP A 172 3.67 2.84 19.78
N LYS A 173 2.69 1.97 19.54
CA LYS A 173 1.66 1.66 20.53
C LYS A 173 2.23 0.96 21.78
N GLN A 174 3.18 0.07 21.61
CA GLN A 174 3.76 -0.71 22.71
C GLN A 174 4.88 0.05 23.42
N GLY A 175 5.80 0.61 22.69
CA GLY A 175 6.99 1.23 23.22
C GLY A 175 6.81 2.71 23.57
N LEU A 176 6.30 3.54 22.66
CA LEU A 176 6.04 4.95 22.94
C LEU A 176 4.72 5.15 23.72
N GLY A 177 3.90 4.11 23.83
CA GLY A 177 2.65 4.16 24.60
C GLY A 177 1.56 5.01 23.97
N SER A 178 1.56 5.17 22.62
CA SER A 178 0.62 6.01 21.88
C SER A 178 -0.84 5.70 22.21
N SER A 179 -1.18 4.44 22.41
CA SER A 179 -2.54 4.02 22.77
C SER A 179 -2.95 4.36 24.20
N LYS A 180 -1.99 4.62 25.10
CA LYS A 180 -2.23 4.88 26.53
C LYS A 180 -2.35 6.37 26.87
N ARG A 181 -2.01 7.25 25.93
CA ARG A 181 -1.91 8.69 26.14
C ARG A 181 -3.07 9.43 25.47
N ASN A 182 -4.28 9.11 25.89
CA ASN A 182 -5.48 9.79 25.37
C ASN A 182 -5.64 11.18 25.99
N LYS A 183 -5.74 12.21 25.16
CA LYS A 183 -6.01 13.60 25.54
C LYS A 183 -7.41 13.99 25.13
N LYS A 184 -8.17 14.64 26.04
CA LYS A 184 -9.53 15.10 25.78
C LYS A 184 -9.59 16.23 24.73
N ARG A 185 -8.53 17.05 24.62
CA ARG A 185 -8.47 18.15 23.66
C ARG A 185 -7.77 17.70 22.39
N PHE A 186 -8.38 17.93 21.24
CA PHE A 186 -7.84 17.56 19.92
C PHE A 186 -6.43 18.11 19.69
N VAL A 187 -6.20 19.42 20.00
CA VAL A 187 -4.89 20.05 19.83
C VAL A 187 -3.83 19.38 20.71
N ALA A 188 -4.16 19.02 21.95
CA ALA A 188 -3.23 18.32 22.83
C ALA A 188 -2.93 16.89 22.32
N GLN A 189 -3.92 16.22 21.75
CA GLN A 189 -3.71 14.92 21.10
C GLN A 189 -2.82 15.05 19.86
N TYR A 190 -3.04 16.10 19.06
CA TYR A 190 -2.25 16.38 17.86
C TYR A 190 -0.78 16.66 18.22
N MET A 191 -0.53 17.53 19.22
CA MET A 191 0.82 17.80 19.70
C MET A 191 1.51 16.54 20.22
N LEU A 192 0.80 15.69 20.95
CA LEU A 192 1.34 14.43 21.44
C LEU A 192 1.72 13.51 20.28
N THR A 193 0.89 13.39 19.24
CA THR A 193 1.19 12.57 18.05
C THR A 193 2.41 13.10 17.30
N LEU A 194 2.60 14.43 17.22
CA LEU A 194 3.81 15.00 16.61
C LEU A 194 5.07 14.69 17.43
N LEU A 195 4.98 14.75 18.77
CA LEU A 195 6.11 14.38 19.64
C LEU A 195 6.44 12.90 19.56
N GLU A 196 5.43 12.03 19.44
CA GLU A 196 5.62 10.60 19.22
C GLU A 196 6.29 10.32 17.87
N ALA A 197 5.85 10.98 16.79
CA ALA A 197 6.49 10.87 15.48
C ALA A 197 7.95 11.36 15.51
N LEU A 198 8.23 12.43 16.23
CA LEU A 198 9.60 12.92 16.42
C LEU A 198 10.46 11.90 17.19
N ALA A 199 9.94 11.36 18.29
CA ALA A 199 10.61 10.35 19.08
C ALA A 199 10.88 9.08 18.26
N HIS A 200 9.90 8.62 17.49
CA HIS A 200 10.04 7.50 16.56
C HIS A 200 11.18 7.75 15.57
N ASN A 201 11.18 8.89 14.89
CA ASN A 201 12.21 9.23 13.91
C ASN A 201 13.61 9.29 14.55
N LEU A 202 13.73 9.83 15.76
CA LEU A 202 15.01 9.86 16.49
C LEU A 202 15.50 8.43 16.83
N LEU A 203 14.60 7.54 17.25
CA LEU A 203 14.93 6.14 17.53
C LEU A 203 15.35 5.39 16.26
N VAL A 204 14.61 5.56 15.15
CA VAL A 204 14.97 4.98 13.84
C VAL A 204 16.35 5.45 13.41
N TRP A 205 16.61 6.74 13.53
CA TRP A 205 17.89 7.33 13.16
C TRP A 205 19.04 6.82 14.05
N ALA A 206 18.85 6.83 15.37
CA ALA A 206 19.83 6.31 16.32
C ALA A 206 20.13 4.82 16.06
N ARG A 207 19.11 4.01 15.81
CA ARG A 207 19.25 2.60 15.44
C ARG A 207 20.04 2.43 14.14
N SER A 208 19.71 3.21 13.11
CA SER A 208 20.42 3.15 11.83
C SER A 208 21.90 3.51 11.98
N TRP A 209 22.21 4.47 12.85
CA TRP A 209 23.57 4.85 13.18
C TRP A 209 24.30 3.75 13.97
N LEU A 210 23.67 3.21 15.01
CA LEU A 210 24.24 2.13 15.82
C LEU A 210 24.41 0.83 15.02
N ALA A 211 23.53 0.53 14.08
CA ALA A 211 23.61 -0.66 13.23
C ALA A 211 24.86 -0.66 12.32
N ARG A 212 25.40 0.53 12.01
CA ARG A 212 26.67 0.66 11.28
C ARG A 212 27.87 0.21 12.13
N LEU A 213 27.79 0.43 13.45
CA LEU A 213 28.83 0.07 14.40
C LEU A 213 28.65 -1.34 14.95
N CYS A 214 27.41 -1.78 15.10
CA CYS A 214 27.02 -3.08 15.62
C CYS A 214 25.86 -3.67 14.79
N PRO A 215 26.13 -4.50 13.76
CA PRO A 215 25.09 -5.06 12.87
C PRO A 215 23.99 -5.87 13.59
N LYS A 216 24.26 -6.39 14.79
CA LYS A 216 23.26 -7.10 15.60
C LYS A 216 22.09 -6.19 15.98
N VAL A 217 22.30 -4.89 16.14
CA VAL A 217 21.26 -3.91 16.49
C VAL A 217 20.19 -3.82 15.39
N ALA A 218 20.54 -4.05 14.13
CA ALA A 218 19.58 -4.05 13.02
C ALA A 218 18.50 -5.15 13.13
N ARG A 219 18.75 -6.20 13.91
CA ARG A 219 17.86 -7.36 14.08
C ARG A 219 16.83 -7.20 15.20
N PHE A 220 17.02 -6.21 16.07
CA PHE A 220 16.08 -5.94 17.16
C PHE A 220 14.98 -4.98 16.68
N GLY A 221 13.74 -5.20 17.12
CA GLY A 221 12.69 -4.20 17.04
C GLY A 221 13.11 -2.92 17.75
N MET A 222 12.43 -1.80 17.48
CA MET A 222 12.79 -0.53 18.13
C MET A 222 12.49 -0.52 19.62
N LEU A 223 11.60 -1.39 20.10
CA LEU A 223 11.16 -1.45 21.49
C LEU A 223 10.74 -2.87 21.88
#